data_ecb6501741701fc7a71770d333226971
#
_entry.id   ecb6501741701fc7a71770d333226971
#
_cell.length_a   1.000
_cell.length_b   1.000
_cell.length_c   1.000
_cell.angle_alpha   90.00
_cell.angle_beta   90.00
_cell.angle_gamma   90.00
#
_symmetry.space_group_name_H-M   'P 1'
#
loop_
_entity.id
_entity.type
_entity.pdbx_description
1 polymer ?
#
loop_
_entity_poly.entity_id
_entity_poly.type
_entity_poly.pdbx_seq_one_letter_code
_entity_poly.pdbx_strand_id
1 'polypeptide(L)'
;MLMPRRVKHRKVMRGRMSGVAKGGHTVAFGEYGLATQEPAWITSRQIEAARRAMTRSVKRGGKIWIRGFPDKPVTKKPAETRMGSGKGAPDHWVAVVKPGRILFEMAGVDHDAAVEAMRLASHKLPVATRVVVREGAKEA
;
A
#
# COMPACT_ATOMS: atom_id res chain seq x y z
N MET A 1 8.34 -10.81 -3.71
CA MET A 1 7.51 -9.61 -3.48
C MET A 1 6.18 -9.75 -4.18
N LEU A 2 5.21 -8.94 -3.78
CA LEU A 2 3.87 -9.01 -4.34
C LEU A 2 3.84 -8.63 -5.81
N MET A 3 3.21 -9.47 -6.62
CA MET A 3 2.95 -9.19 -8.03
C MET A 3 1.86 -10.14 -8.52
N PRO A 4 1.11 -9.76 -9.57
CA PRO A 4 0.09 -10.66 -10.12
C PRO A 4 0.73 -11.91 -10.74
N ARG A 5 0.07 -13.06 -10.56
CA ARG A 5 0.53 -14.31 -11.19
C ARG A 5 0.25 -14.30 -12.69
N ARG A 6 -0.87 -13.72 -13.08
CA ARG A 6 -1.32 -13.72 -14.47
C ARG A 6 -1.93 -12.37 -14.82
N VAL A 7 -1.55 -11.79 -15.95
CA VAL A 7 -2.08 -10.53 -16.43
C VAL A 7 -2.48 -10.65 -17.89
N LYS A 8 -3.58 -9.96 -18.26
CA LYS A 8 -4.00 -9.89 -19.65
C LYS A 8 -3.07 -8.97 -20.45
N HIS A 9 -2.65 -7.88 -19.84
CA HIS A 9 -1.78 -6.90 -20.48
C HIS A 9 -0.60 -6.63 -19.56
N ARG A 10 0.61 -6.88 -20.07
CA ARG A 10 1.84 -6.66 -19.30
C ARG A 10 2.20 -5.19 -19.17
N LYS A 11 1.68 -4.36 -20.05
CA LYS A 11 1.95 -2.93 -20.07
C LYS A 11 0.63 -2.19 -20.06
N VAL A 12 0.54 -1.14 -19.25
CA VAL A 12 -0.67 -0.32 -19.14
C VAL A 12 -0.30 1.15 -19.21
N MET A 13 -1.28 1.99 -19.54
CA MET A 13 -1.09 3.43 -19.56
C MET A 13 -0.97 3.97 -18.14
N ARG A 14 -0.31 5.13 -18.00
CA ARG A 14 -0.09 5.75 -16.69
C ARG A 14 -1.40 6.00 -15.94
N GLY A 15 -2.43 6.50 -16.63
CA GLY A 15 -3.71 6.78 -16.01
C GLY A 15 -3.71 8.06 -15.17
N ARG A 16 -4.83 8.32 -14.52
CA ARG A 16 -5.03 9.49 -13.66
C ARG A 16 -5.24 9.05 -12.23
N MET A 17 -4.72 9.85 -11.28
CA MET A 17 -4.87 9.59 -9.85
C MET A 17 -5.78 10.63 -9.18
N SER A 18 -6.72 11.20 -9.93
CA SER A 18 -7.65 12.19 -9.39
C SER A 18 -8.78 11.54 -8.60
N GLY A 19 -9.36 12.30 -7.67
CA GLY A 19 -10.49 11.87 -6.85
C GLY A 19 -10.07 11.17 -5.57
N VAL A 20 -11.05 10.67 -4.84
CA VAL A 20 -10.85 9.95 -3.58
C VAL A 20 -11.21 8.47 -3.75
N ALA A 21 -10.75 7.64 -2.83
CA ALA A 21 -11.03 6.21 -2.87
C ALA A 21 -12.53 5.95 -2.71
N LYS A 22 -13.10 5.17 -3.62
CA LYS A 22 -14.52 4.78 -3.56
C LYS A 22 -14.68 3.39 -2.96
N GLY A 23 -13.66 2.55 -3.05
CA GLY A 23 -13.63 1.25 -2.42
C GLY A 23 -12.37 1.10 -1.59
N GLY A 24 -12.40 0.22 -0.59
CA GLY A 24 -11.25 0.01 0.26
C GLY A 24 -10.92 1.19 1.17
N HIS A 25 -11.92 2.00 1.52
CA HIS A 25 -11.74 3.19 2.36
C HIS A 25 -12.22 2.98 3.80
N THR A 26 -12.66 1.78 4.14
CA THR A 26 -13.11 1.44 5.49
C THR A 26 -12.36 0.23 6.00
N VAL A 27 -12.16 0.18 7.33
CA VAL A 27 -11.54 -0.97 7.99
C VAL A 27 -12.56 -2.12 8.00
N ALA A 28 -12.22 -3.24 7.37
CA ALA A 28 -13.14 -4.36 7.18
C ALA A 28 -12.73 -5.64 7.93
N PHE A 29 -11.45 -5.91 8.03
CA PHE A 29 -10.94 -7.17 8.60
C PHE A 29 -10.41 -7.02 10.02
N GLY A 30 -9.79 -5.89 10.32
CA GLY A 30 -9.17 -5.64 11.62
C GLY A 30 -9.89 -4.59 12.43
N GLU A 31 -9.20 -4.08 13.44
CA GLU A 31 -9.70 -3.02 14.31
C GLU A 31 -9.09 -1.66 13.98
N TYR A 32 -7.87 -1.67 13.41
CA TYR A 32 -7.13 -0.47 13.06
C TYR A 32 -6.69 -0.55 11.60
N GLY A 33 -6.66 0.57 10.95
CA GLY A 33 -6.23 0.65 9.55
C GLY A 33 -5.30 1.81 9.32
N LEU A 34 -4.41 1.67 8.34
CA LEU A 34 -3.54 2.75 7.89
C LEU A 34 -4.05 3.25 6.54
N ALA A 35 -4.56 4.47 6.53
CA ALA A 35 -5.14 5.07 5.33
C ALA A 35 -4.19 6.09 4.73
N THR A 36 -4.19 6.19 3.40
CA THR A 36 -3.43 7.20 2.69
C THR A 36 -4.16 8.54 2.73
N GLN A 37 -3.41 9.62 2.74
CA GLN A 37 -3.97 10.98 2.66
C GLN A 37 -3.66 11.65 1.32
N GLU A 38 -2.85 11.02 0.49
CA GLU A 38 -2.42 11.54 -0.80
C GLU A 38 -2.52 10.46 -1.87
N PRO A 39 -2.73 10.85 -3.15
CA PRO A 39 -2.64 9.88 -4.23
C PRO A 39 -1.18 9.51 -4.48
N ALA A 40 -0.93 8.24 -4.79
CA ALA A 40 0.44 7.80 -5.06
C ALA A 40 0.45 6.43 -5.74
N TRP A 41 1.62 6.11 -6.27
CA TRP A 41 1.98 4.76 -6.69
C TRP A 41 2.87 4.17 -5.61
N ILE A 42 2.41 3.09 -5.00
CA ILE A 42 3.15 2.42 -3.94
C ILE A 42 3.72 1.13 -4.49
N THR A 43 5.04 0.98 -4.44
CA THR A 43 5.72 -0.18 -5.01
C THR A 43 5.57 -1.40 -4.10
N SER A 44 5.74 -2.60 -4.69
CA SER A 44 5.72 -3.83 -3.90
C SER A 44 6.80 -3.84 -2.83
N ARG A 45 7.94 -3.21 -3.09
CA ARG A 45 9.03 -3.09 -2.10
C ARG A 45 8.63 -2.22 -0.92
N GLN A 46 7.93 -1.12 -1.19
CA GLN A 46 7.44 -0.24 -0.12
C GLN A 46 6.39 -0.94 0.74
N ILE A 47 5.48 -1.69 0.11
CA ILE A 47 4.47 -2.47 0.83
C ILE A 47 5.14 -3.51 1.72
N GLU A 48 6.12 -4.24 1.20
CA GLU A 48 6.85 -5.25 1.96
C GLU A 48 7.64 -4.64 3.12
N ALA A 49 8.30 -3.50 2.88
CA ALA A 49 9.05 -2.80 3.92
C ALA A 49 8.12 -2.34 5.05
N ALA A 50 6.95 -1.79 4.72
CA ALA A 50 5.97 -1.37 5.71
C ALA A 50 5.44 -2.57 6.50
N ARG A 51 5.12 -3.66 5.84
CA ARG A 51 4.65 -4.89 6.49
C ARG A 51 5.68 -5.40 7.50
N ARG A 52 6.95 -5.45 7.11
CA ARG A 52 8.03 -5.89 7.99
C ARG A 52 8.19 -4.99 9.20
N ALA A 53 8.07 -3.67 9.01
CA ALA A 53 8.14 -2.72 10.10
C ALA A 53 7.02 -2.94 11.12
N MET A 54 5.79 -3.17 10.63
CA MET A 54 4.64 -3.45 11.49
C MET A 54 4.82 -4.77 12.24
N THR A 55 5.22 -5.83 11.55
CA THR A 55 5.43 -7.14 12.15
C THR A 55 6.50 -7.08 13.24
N ARG A 56 7.58 -6.36 12.97
CA ARG A 56 8.68 -6.21 13.93
C ARG A 56 8.22 -5.43 15.18
N SER A 57 7.40 -4.42 14.99
CA SER A 57 6.92 -3.59 16.10
C SER A 57 6.01 -4.34 17.05
N VAL A 58 5.08 -5.14 16.52
CA VAL A 58 4.16 -5.93 17.35
C VAL A 58 4.71 -7.30 17.68
N LYS A 59 5.89 -7.61 17.16
CA LYS A 59 6.56 -8.89 17.35
C LYS A 59 5.65 -10.02 16.87
N ARG A 60 5.33 -11.01 17.66
CA ARG A 60 4.47 -12.12 17.25
C ARG A 60 3.01 -11.93 17.67
N GLY A 61 2.68 -10.76 18.19
CA GLY A 61 1.31 -10.44 18.56
C GLY A 61 0.49 -9.94 17.39
N GLY A 62 -0.80 -10.16 17.46
CA GLY A 62 -1.72 -9.58 16.52
C GLY A 62 -1.72 -10.22 15.13
N LYS A 63 -2.55 -9.64 14.29
CA LYS A 63 -2.72 -10.08 12.90
C LYS A 63 -2.71 -8.88 11.99
N ILE A 64 -2.07 -9.01 10.84
CA ILE A 64 -1.92 -7.92 9.86
C ILE A 64 -2.48 -8.37 8.53
N TRP A 65 -3.30 -7.52 7.91
CA TRP A 65 -3.80 -7.71 6.55
C TRP A 65 -3.23 -6.65 5.64
N ILE A 66 -2.78 -7.06 4.45
CA ILE A 66 -2.35 -6.15 3.40
C ILE A 66 -3.53 -5.95 2.46
N ARG A 67 -4.03 -4.72 2.35
CA ARG A 67 -5.17 -4.41 1.50
C ARG A 67 -4.79 -3.76 0.18
N GLY A 68 -3.58 -3.21 0.10
CA GLY A 68 -3.07 -2.68 -1.15
C GLY A 68 -2.32 -3.76 -1.92
N PHE A 69 -2.68 -4.01 -3.17
CA PHE A 69 -1.98 -4.98 -4.00
C PHE A 69 -1.39 -4.30 -5.23
N PRO A 70 -0.10 -4.51 -5.53
CA PRO A 70 0.56 -3.88 -6.66
C PRO A 70 0.24 -4.62 -7.96
N ASP A 71 -0.81 -4.19 -8.64
CA ASP A 71 -1.29 -4.81 -9.86
C ASP A 71 -1.00 -4.01 -11.13
N LYS A 72 -0.44 -2.80 -11.01
CA LYS A 72 -0.11 -1.99 -12.17
C LYS A 72 1.37 -2.13 -12.52
N PRO A 73 1.71 -2.59 -13.74
CA PRO A 73 3.10 -2.65 -14.16
C PRO A 73 3.63 -1.27 -14.54
N VAL A 74 4.85 -0.96 -14.10
CA VAL A 74 5.55 0.26 -14.48
C VAL A 74 6.71 -0.15 -15.37
N THR A 75 6.80 0.46 -16.53
CA THR A 75 7.85 0.14 -17.50
C THR A 75 9.02 1.09 -17.35
N LYS A 76 10.21 0.57 -17.64
CA LYS A 76 11.44 1.35 -17.59
C LYS A 76 12.29 0.97 -18.79
N LYS A 77 12.78 1.96 -19.51
CA LYS A 77 13.73 1.73 -20.60
C LYS A 77 15.15 1.77 -20.05
N PRO A 78 16.04 0.90 -20.55
CA PRO A 78 17.46 1.03 -20.21
C PRO A 78 17.98 2.43 -20.56
N ALA A 79 18.96 2.92 -19.82
CA ALA A 79 19.51 4.26 -20.02
C ALA A 79 20.08 4.45 -21.43
N GLU A 80 20.53 3.38 -22.06
CA GLU A 80 21.12 3.39 -23.40
C GLU A 80 20.09 3.28 -24.53
N THR A 81 18.82 3.05 -24.21
CA THR A 81 17.78 2.91 -25.22
C THR A 81 17.37 4.27 -25.77
N ARG A 82 17.29 4.36 -27.11
CA ARG A 82 16.81 5.58 -27.75
C ARG A 82 15.37 5.85 -27.40
N MET A 83 15.02 7.13 -27.21
CA MET A 83 13.65 7.54 -26.99
C MET A 83 12.82 7.27 -28.22
N GLY A 84 11.55 6.88 -28.01
CA GLY A 84 10.62 6.69 -29.11
C GLY A 84 10.59 5.30 -29.73
N SER A 85 11.44 4.36 -29.28
CA SER A 85 11.45 2.99 -29.80
C SER A 85 10.41 2.07 -29.17
N GLY A 86 9.30 2.64 -28.70
CA GLY A 86 8.22 1.90 -28.06
C GLY A 86 8.33 1.88 -26.53
N LYS A 87 7.31 1.33 -25.90
CA LYS A 87 7.25 1.24 -24.45
C LYS A 87 8.22 0.20 -23.93
N GLY A 88 8.96 0.52 -22.87
CA GLY A 88 9.92 -0.41 -22.27
C GLY A 88 9.26 -1.63 -21.66
N ALA A 89 10.08 -2.60 -21.27
CA ALA A 89 9.60 -3.79 -20.58
C ALA A 89 9.10 -3.45 -19.17
N PRO A 90 8.17 -4.22 -18.58
CA PRO A 90 7.76 -4.03 -17.20
C PRO A 90 8.96 -4.16 -16.26
N ASP A 91 9.17 -3.17 -15.39
CA ASP A 91 10.28 -3.12 -14.45
C ASP A 91 9.83 -3.54 -13.05
N HIS A 92 8.71 -3.00 -12.59
CA HIS A 92 8.19 -3.30 -11.27
C HIS A 92 6.69 -3.10 -11.24
N TRP A 93 6.07 -3.46 -10.14
CA TRP A 93 4.63 -3.39 -9.95
C TRP A 93 4.30 -2.39 -8.85
N VAL A 94 3.23 -1.63 -9.03
CA VAL A 94 2.78 -0.65 -8.06
C VAL A 94 1.28 -0.78 -7.80
N ALA A 95 0.87 -0.38 -6.59
CA ALA A 95 -0.52 -0.18 -6.26
C ALA A 95 -0.84 1.29 -6.47
N VAL A 96 -1.87 1.58 -7.25
CA VAL A 96 -2.36 2.95 -7.43
C VAL A 96 -3.34 3.24 -6.30
N VAL A 97 -3.03 4.21 -5.46
CA VAL A 97 -3.87 4.55 -4.32
C VAL A 97 -4.36 5.98 -4.43
N LYS A 98 -5.59 6.20 -3.95
CA LYS A 98 -6.22 7.50 -3.86
C LYS A 98 -6.40 7.86 -2.39
N PRO A 99 -6.55 9.16 -2.06
CA PRO A 99 -6.77 9.56 -0.66
C PRO A 99 -7.93 8.79 -0.02
N GLY A 100 -7.71 8.30 1.19
CA GLY A 100 -8.71 7.53 1.93
C GLY A 100 -8.58 6.02 1.80
N ARG A 101 -7.71 5.53 0.92
CA ARG A 101 -7.52 4.08 0.74
C ARG A 101 -6.83 3.46 1.95
N ILE A 102 -7.40 2.36 2.47
CA ILE A 102 -6.77 1.58 3.53
C ILE A 102 -5.72 0.66 2.90
N LEU A 103 -4.48 0.77 3.34
CA LEU A 103 -3.38 -0.06 2.84
C LEU A 103 -3.14 -1.29 3.70
N PHE A 104 -3.24 -1.13 5.02
CA PHE A 104 -3.01 -2.20 5.97
C PHE A 104 -4.08 -2.17 7.04
N GLU A 105 -4.38 -3.32 7.61
CA GLU A 105 -5.23 -3.44 8.78
C GLU A 105 -4.55 -4.28 9.83
N MET A 106 -4.91 -4.07 11.08
CA MET A 106 -4.30 -4.75 12.22
C MET A 106 -5.36 -5.08 13.26
N ALA A 107 -5.22 -6.22 13.90
CA ALA A 107 -6.09 -6.64 14.99
C ALA A 107 -5.31 -7.46 16.00
N GLY A 108 -5.88 -7.61 17.20
CA GLY A 108 -5.27 -8.42 18.26
C GLY A 108 -4.15 -7.70 19.02
N VAL A 109 -4.07 -6.37 18.89
CA VAL A 109 -3.12 -5.53 19.62
C VAL A 109 -3.86 -4.37 20.25
N ASP A 110 -3.28 -3.75 21.28
CA ASP A 110 -3.91 -2.58 21.88
C ASP A 110 -3.71 -1.35 20.98
N HIS A 111 -4.43 -0.28 21.31
CA HIS A 111 -4.41 0.95 20.52
C HIS A 111 -2.99 1.53 20.38
N ASP A 112 -2.27 1.64 21.50
CA ASP A 112 -0.95 2.26 21.47
C ASP A 112 0.04 1.44 20.65
N ALA A 113 -0.01 0.12 20.76
CA ALA A 113 0.84 -0.77 19.97
C ALA A 113 0.51 -0.66 18.49
N ALA A 114 -0.78 -0.58 18.13
CA ALA A 114 -1.20 -0.43 16.75
C ALA A 114 -0.75 0.90 16.16
N VAL A 115 -0.92 1.99 16.89
CA VAL A 115 -0.51 3.33 16.43
C VAL A 115 1.00 3.37 16.21
N GLU A 116 1.79 2.81 17.13
CA GLU A 116 3.25 2.79 16.98
C GLU A 116 3.69 1.96 15.78
N ALA A 117 3.09 0.78 15.59
CA ALA A 117 3.40 -0.07 14.46
C ALA A 117 3.09 0.64 13.13
N MET A 118 1.96 1.30 13.06
CA MET A 118 1.56 2.02 11.85
C MET A 118 2.40 3.26 11.60
N ARG A 119 2.86 3.93 12.66
CA ARG A 119 3.80 5.04 12.52
C ARG A 119 5.10 4.58 11.87
N LEU A 120 5.62 3.45 12.32
CA LEU A 120 6.85 2.88 11.74
C LEU A 120 6.64 2.45 10.30
N ALA A 121 5.49 1.88 9.99
CA ALA A 121 5.14 1.51 8.61
C ALA A 121 5.05 2.74 7.71
N SER A 122 4.48 3.83 8.20
CA SER A 122 4.31 5.05 7.41
C SER A 122 5.64 5.64 6.94
N HIS A 123 6.72 5.44 7.71
CA HIS A 123 8.05 5.91 7.32
C HIS A 123 8.60 5.17 6.10
N LYS A 124 8.04 4.02 5.74
CA LYS A 124 8.46 3.23 4.57
C LYS A 124 7.61 3.54 3.35
N LEU A 125 6.57 4.35 3.49
CA LEU A 125 5.65 4.69 2.42
C LEU A 125 5.93 6.10 1.89
N PRO A 126 5.67 6.36 0.59
CA PRO A 126 5.97 7.65 -0.01
C PRO A 126 4.89 8.71 0.20
N VAL A 127 3.90 8.44 1.05
CA VAL A 127 2.73 9.31 1.23
C VAL A 127 2.47 9.57 2.70
N ALA A 128 1.77 10.65 2.96
CA ALA A 128 1.21 10.91 4.27
C ALA A 128 0.08 9.92 4.55
N THR A 129 0.02 9.42 5.78
CA THR A 129 -0.96 8.42 6.19
C THR A 129 -1.59 8.83 7.52
N ARG A 130 -2.71 8.19 7.83
CA ARG A 130 -3.35 8.35 9.14
C ARG A 130 -3.86 7.01 9.63
N VAL A 131 -3.96 6.86 10.94
CA VAL A 131 -4.54 5.66 11.55
C VAL A 131 -6.04 5.85 11.63
N VAL A 132 -6.78 4.84 11.18
CA VAL A 132 -8.24 4.80 11.23
C VAL A 132 -8.65 3.68 12.17
N VAL A 133 -9.57 3.97 13.08
CA VAL A 133 -10.11 3.00 14.02
C VAL A 133 -11.46 2.51 13.48
N ARG A 134 -11.66 1.20 13.49
CA ARG A 134 -12.92 0.61 13.07
C ARG A 134 -14.02 1.07 14.02
N GLU A 135 -15.19 1.36 13.47
CA GLU A 135 -16.35 1.74 14.27
C GLU A 135 -16.64 0.66 15.31
N GLY A 136 -16.75 1.07 16.58
CA GLY A 136 -16.96 0.14 17.68
C GLY A 136 -15.70 -0.40 18.33
N ALA A 137 -14.52 -0.17 17.74
CA ALA A 137 -13.25 -0.56 18.34
C ALA A 137 -12.82 0.46 19.41
N LYS A 138 -12.01 0.00 20.37
CA LYS A 138 -11.52 0.88 21.44
C LYS A 138 -10.42 1.80 20.93
N GLU A 139 -10.58 3.09 21.21
CA GLU A 139 -9.56 4.11 20.90
C GLU A 139 -8.59 4.34 22.05
N ALA A 140 -8.83 3.76 23.17
CA ALA A 140 -8.15 4.06 24.43
C ALA A 140 -6.68 3.84 24.41
#